data_746c76c89a76d936d912b90938afe6e5
#
_entry.id   746c76c89a76d936d912b90938afe6e5
#
_cell.length_a   1.000
_cell.length_b   1.000
_cell.length_c   1.000
_cell.angle_alpha   90.00
_cell.angle_beta   90.00
_cell.angle_gamma   90.00
#
_symmetry.space_group_name_H-M   'P 1'
#
loop_
_entity.id
_entity.type
_entity.pdbx_description
1 polymer ?
#
loop_
_entity_poly.entity_id
_entity_poly.type
_entity_poly.pdbx_seq_one_letter_code
_entity_poly.pdbx_strand_id
1 'polypeptide(L)'
;VADRLIKTCGTVDAVLRHRDTKELFICDYKCRKSKQFYPKDLWQMAIECEMLRRRGLDYLPKCISVCIDINTKEHYHKLWTEEAQKEAIKIVKYISKLYWMIRM
;
A
#
# COMPACT_ATOMS: atom_id res chain seq x y z
N VAL A 1 6.54 13.01 1.85
CA VAL A 1 5.86 12.07 1.52
C VAL A 1 5.01 11.51 2.53
N ALA A 2 5.48 11.46 3.64
CA ALA A 2 4.71 10.91 4.64
C ALA A 2 3.55 11.69 4.97
N ASP A 3 3.46 12.84 4.58
CA ASP A 3 2.42 13.58 5.04
C ASP A 3 1.23 13.41 4.19
N ARG A 4 1.17 12.62 3.31
CA ARG A 4 0.15 12.54 2.63
C ARG A 4 -0.87 12.01 3.35
N LEU A 5 -1.82 12.30 3.55
CA LEU A 5 -2.69 11.90 4.30
C LEU A 5 -3.80 11.32 3.84
N ILE A 6 -4.54 10.95 4.30
CA ILE A 6 -5.56 10.31 4.10
C ILE A 6 -6.62 10.97 3.93
N LYS A 7 -7.38 10.91 3.43
CA LYS A 7 -8.33 11.53 3.23
C LYS A 7 -9.55 10.81 3.25
N THR A 8 -9.69 9.65 2.86
CA THR A 8 -10.96 8.99 2.87
C THR A 8 -11.11 8.30 4.17
N CYS A 9 -12.28 8.15 4.61
CA CYS A 9 -12.52 7.56 5.91
C CYS A 9 -12.06 6.13 5.94
N GLY A 10 -11.47 5.75 7.00
CA GLY A 10 -11.05 4.39 7.23
C GLY A 10 -9.77 3.96 6.55
N THR A 11 -9.11 4.86 5.85
CA THR A 11 -7.88 4.51 5.15
C THR A 11 -6.81 5.52 5.48
N VAL A 12 -5.67 5.02 5.91
CA VAL A 12 -4.53 5.87 6.23
C VAL A 12 -3.32 5.27 5.60
N ASP A 13 -2.61 6.05 4.78
CA ASP A 13 -1.39 5.58 4.15
C ASP A 13 -0.21 6.30 4.78
N ALA A 14 0.83 5.57 5.06
CA ALA A 14 2.03 6.14 5.63
C ALA A 14 3.25 5.48 5.02
N VAL A 15 4.28 6.27 4.83
CA VAL A 15 5.56 5.75 4.39
C VAL A 15 6.48 5.88 5.59
N LEU A 16 6.95 4.75 6.10
CA LEU A 16 7.75 4.71 7.31
C LEU A 16 9.16 4.25 7.00
N ARG A 17 10.12 4.72 7.78
CA ARG A 17 11.51 4.30 7.62
C ARG A 17 11.91 3.47 8.84
N HIS A 18 12.43 2.29 8.59
CA HIS A 18 12.89 1.44 9.69
C HIS A 18 14.06 2.12 10.38
N ARG A 19 14.04 2.13 11.69
CA ARG A 19 15.03 2.86 12.46
C ARG A 19 16.46 2.36 12.23
N ASP A 20 16.64 1.06 12.25
CA ASP A 20 17.99 0.49 12.12
C ASP A 20 18.47 0.32 10.69
N THR A 21 17.65 -0.25 9.84
CA THR A 21 18.07 -0.54 8.48
C THR A 21 17.86 0.61 7.51
N LYS A 22 17.05 1.59 7.90
CA LYS A 22 16.70 2.73 7.07
C LYS A 22 15.84 2.34 5.87
N GLU A 23 15.34 1.11 5.85
CA GLU A 23 14.48 0.69 4.75
C GLU A 23 13.12 1.35 4.86
N LEU A 24 12.52 1.64 3.73
CA LEU A 24 11.18 2.23 3.71
C LEU A 24 10.12 1.14 3.71
N PHE A 25 9.08 1.38 4.49
CA PHE A 25 7.92 0.50 4.56
C PHE A 25 6.70 1.31 4.23
N ILE A 26 5.78 0.75 3.47
CA ILE A 26 4.52 1.40 3.17
C ILE A 26 3.45 0.73 4.00
N CYS A 27 2.76 1.53 4.80
CA CYS A 27 1.72 1.04 5.68
C CYS A 27 0.37 1.53 5.24
N ASP A 28 -0.62 0.65 5.32
CA ASP A 28 -1.99 1.00 4.99
C ASP A 28 -2.86 0.59 6.18
N TYR A 29 -3.62 1.52 6.72
CA TYR A 29 -4.47 1.26 7.86
C TYR A 29 -5.93 1.23 7.42
N LYS A 30 -6.64 0.18 7.78
CA LYS A 30 -8.05 0.04 7.44
C LYS A 30 -8.86 -0.22 8.70
N CYS A 31 -10.03 0.37 8.77
CA CYS A 31 -10.97 0.09 9.85
C CYS A 31 -12.05 -0.80 9.27
N ARG A 32 -12.08 -2.04 9.69
CA ARG A 32 -13.03 -3.02 9.16
C ARG A 32 -13.56 -3.90 10.26
N LYS A 33 -14.75 -4.43 10.03
CA LYS A 33 -15.32 -5.41 10.95
C LYS A 33 -14.75 -6.79 10.67
N SER A 34 -14.34 -7.05 9.42
CA SER A 34 -13.79 -8.35 9.09
C SER A 34 -12.27 -8.30 9.18
N LYS A 35 -11.65 -9.44 9.45
CA LYS A 35 -10.21 -9.54 9.58
C LYS A 35 -9.54 -9.85 8.26
N GLN A 36 -10.23 -9.62 7.15
CA GLN A 36 -9.69 -10.01 5.86
C GLN A 36 -8.91 -8.92 5.18
N PHE A 37 -7.87 -9.33 4.46
CA PHE A 37 -7.08 -8.43 3.64
C PHE A 37 -7.33 -8.83 2.19
N TYR A 38 -7.59 -7.85 1.34
CA TYR A 38 -7.92 -8.10 -0.06
C TYR A 38 -6.80 -7.64 -0.98
N PRO A 39 -6.63 -8.29 -2.13
CA PRO A 39 -5.57 -7.88 -3.07
C PRO A 39 -5.62 -6.40 -3.45
N LYS A 40 -6.81 -5.84 -3.53
CA LYS A 40 -6.92 -4.42 -3.89
C LYS A 40 -6.34 -3.51 -2.81
N ASP A 41 -6.21 -3.99 -1.59
CA ASP A 41 -5.58 -3.21 -0.52
C ASP A 41 -4.12 -2.96 -0.88
N LEU A 42 -3.50 -3.93 -1.56
CA LEU A 42 -2.11 -3.82 -1.95
C LEU A 42 -1.93 -2.92 -3.16
N TRP A 43 -2.97 -2.77 -3.98
CA TRP A 43 -2.87 -1.94 -5.18
C TRP A 43 -2.51 -0.49 -4.87
N GLN A 44 -3.09 0.06 -3.82
CA GLN A 44 -2.78 1.43 -3.43
C GLN A 44 -1.32 1.56 -3.01
N MET A 45 -0.83 0.59 -2.24
CA MET A 45 0.56 0.59 -1.81
C MET A 45 1.49 0.35 -2.99
N ALA A 46 1.03 -0.41 -4.00
CA ALA A 46 1.81 -0.63 -5.21
C ALA A 46 2.02 0.66 -5.99
N ILE A 47 1.02 1.52 -6.01
CA ILE A 47 1.14 2.82 -6.65
C ILE A 47 2.21 3.63 -5.94
N GLU A 48 2.21 3.60 -4.62
CA GLU A 48 3.20 4.33 -3.85
C GLU A 48 4.61 3.79 -4.11
N CYS A 49 4.75 2.48 -4.21
CA CYS A 49 6.03 1.85 -4.53
C CYS A 49 6.54 2.33 -5.88
N GLU A 50 5.66 2.40 -6.85
CA GLU A 50 6.04 2.81 -8.19
C GLU A 50 6.45 4.29 -8.21
N MET A 51 5.75 5.12 -7.45
CA MET A 51 6.09 6.52 -7.36
C MET A 51 7.46 6.72 -6.72
N LEU A 52 7.76 5.97 -5.68
CA LEU A 52 9.06 6.06 -5.02
C LEU A 52 10.17 5.59 -5.96
N ARG A 53 9.91 4.53 -6.72
CA ARG A 53 10.89 4.03 -7.66
C ARG A 53 11.20 5.07 -8.74
N ARG A 54 10.19 5.77 -9.20
CA ARG A 54 10.37 6.81 -10.21
C ARG A 54 11.16 8.01 -9.66
N ARG A 55 11.18 8.16 -8.35
CA ARG A 55 11.94 9.23 -7.71
C ARG A 55 13.34 8.79 -7.34
N GLY A 56 13.73 7.59 -7.73
CA GLY A 56 15.10 7.14 -7.55
C GLY A 56 15.33 6.03 -6.56
N LEU A 57 14.26 5.52 -5.93
CA LEU A 57 14.42 4.43 -4.99
C LEU A 57 14.78 3.17 -5.78
N ASP A 58 15.86 2.51 -5.41
CA ASP A 58 16.37 1.39 -6.17
C ASP A 58 16.05 0.03 -5.56
N TYR A 59 15.09 -0.04 -4.66
CA TYR A 59 14.63 -1.30 -4.12
C TYR A 59 13.12 -1.23 -3.91
N LEU A 60 12.49 -2.39 -3.71
CA LEU A 60 11.05 -2.48 -3.51
C LEU A 60 10.74 -2.37 -2.02
N PRO A 61 10.05 -1.31 -1.59
CA PRO A 61 9.70 -1.20 -0.17
C PRO A 61 8.76 -2.31 0.25
N LYS A 62 8.79 -2.69 1.51
CA LYS A 62 7.88 -3.68 2.03
C LYS A 62 6.53 -3.02 2.30
N CYS A 63 5.47 -3.77 2.09
CA CYS A 63 4.11 -3.27 2.28
C CYS A 63 3.43 -4.03 3.42
N ILE A 64 2.86 -3.29 4.34
CA ILE A 64 2.16 -3.86 5.49
C ILE A 64 0.77 -3.27 5.55
N SER A 65 -0.22 -4.13 5.64
CA SER A 65 -1.59 -3.68 5.86
C SER A 65 -1.96 -3.94 7.32
N VAL A 66 -2.58 -2.97 7.94
CA VAL A 66 -3.04 -3.09 9.33
C VAL A 66 -4.54 -2.88 9.33
N CYS A 67 -5.26 -3.81 9.89
CA CYS A 67 -6.70 -3.74 9.98
C CYS A 67 -7.10 -3.63 11.44
N ILE A 68 -7.93 -2.64 11.76
CA ILE A 68 -8.39 -2.42 13.11
C ILE A 68 -9.89 -2.70 13.17
N ASP A 69 -10.27 -3.58 14.08
CA ASP A 69 -11.68 -3.87 14.31
C ASP A 69 -12.22 -2.81 15.25
N ILE A 70 -13.14 -2.01 14.77
CA ILE A 70 -13.66 -0.89 15.54
C ILE A 70 -14.39 -1.34 16.80
N ASN A 71 -15.04 -2.48 16.72
CA ASN A 71 -15.85 -2.96 17.85
C ASN A 71 -15.02 -3.54 18.98
N THR A 72 -14.06 -4.39 18.66
CA THR A 72 -13.25 -5.06 19.65
C THR A 72 -11.96 -4.33 19.94
N LYS A 73 -11.61 -3.38 19.08
CA LYS A 73 -10.35 -2.62 19.18
C LYS A 73 -9.11 -3.50 18.97
N GLU A 74 -9.32 -4.70 18.47
CA GLU A 74 -8.20 -5.56 18.11
C GLU A 74 -7.64 -5.13 16.78
N HIS A 75 -6.37 -5.41 16.54
CA HIS A 75 -5.76 -5.09 15.25
C HIS A 75 -5.04 -6.30 14.72
N TYR A 76 -5.01 -6.39 13.40
CA TYR A 76 -4.37 -7.48 12.69
C TYR A 76 -3.50 -6.87 11.63
N HIS A 77 -2.40 -7.50 11.27
CA HIS A 77 -1.52 -6.98 10.24
C HIS A 77 -1.09 -8.08 9.30
N LYS A 78 -0.74 -7.67 8.09
CA LYS A 78 -0.26 -8.59 7.08
C LYS A 78 0.91 -7.95 6.36
N LEU A 79 2.04 -8.65 6.36
CA LEU A 79 3.18 -8.23 5.57
C LEU A 79 3.04 -8.93 4.22
N TRP A 80 2.87 -8.14 3.17
CA TRP A 80 2.68 -8.72 1.84
C TRP A 80 3.99 -9.25 1.30
N THR A 81 3.92 -10.35 0.57
CA THR A 81 5.12 -10.96 0.00
C THR A 81 5.62 -10.12 -1.17
N GLU A 82 6.88 -10.26 -1.48
CA GLU A 82 7.46 -9.53 -2.60
C GLU A 82 6.78 -9.93 -3.91
N GLU A 83 6.43 -11.20 -4.04
CA GLU A 83 5.73 -11.67 -5.23
C GLU A 83 4.38 -11.02 -5.39
N ALA A 84 3.62 -10.92 -4.30
CA ALA A 84 2.32 -10.25 -4.34
C ALA A 84 2.47 -8.78 -4.69
N GLN A 85 3.51 -8.13 -4.19
CA GLN A 85 3.77 -6.73 -4.50
C GLN A 85 4.10 -6.54 -5.98
N LYS A 86 4.91 -7.42 -6.54
CA LYS A 86 5.25 -7.35 -7.96
C LYS A 86 4.04 -7.57 -8.84
N GLU A 87 3.19 -8.49 -8.44
CA GLU A 87 1.97 -8.76 -9.19
C GLU A 87 1.02 -7.54 -9.13
N ALA A 88 0.91 -6.93 -7.97
CA ALA A 88 0.08 -5.74 -7.80
C ALA A 88 0.59 -4.59 -8.67
N ILE A 89 1.91 -4.43 -8.77
CA ILE A 89 2.48 -3.39 -9.60
C ILE A 89 2.14 -3.63 -11.07
N LYS A 90 2.17 -4.89 -11.52
CA LYS A 90 1.81 -5.22 -12.88
C LYS A 90 0.34 -4.86 -13.15
N ILE A 91 -0.53 -5.19 -12.21
CA ILE A 91 -1.95 -4.91 -12.35
C ILE A 91 -2.21 -3.42 -12.42
N VAL A 92 -1.57 -2.66 -11.54
CA VAL A 92 -1.73 -1.21 -11.50
C VAL A 92 -1.24 -0.58 -12.80
N LYS A 93 -0.12 -1.04 -13.31
CA LYS A 93 0.41 -0.52 -14.57
C LYS A 93 -0.51 -0.83 -15.74
N TYR A 94 -1.09 -2.02 -15.73
CA TYR A 94 -2.00 -2.41 -16.80
C TYR A 94 -3.28 -1.58 -16.77
N ILE A 95 -3.84 -1.38 -15.59
CA ILE A 95 -5.04 -0.57 -15.43
C ILE A 95 -4.76 0.87 -15.84
N SER A 96 -3.62 1.41 -15.47
CA SER A 96 -3.24 2.76 -15.83
C SER A 96 -3.13 2.91 -17.35
N LYS A 97 -2.56 1.90 -17.99
CA LYS A 97 -2.42 1.92 -19.44
C LYS A 97 -3.78 1.89 -20.12
N LEU A 98 -4.70 1.05 -19.64
CA LEU A 98 -6.04 0.99 -20.18
C LEU A 98 -6.77 2.31 -19.99
N TYR A 99 -6.61 2.91 -18.84
CA TYR A 99 -7.24 4.18 -18.52
C TYR A 99 -6.83 5.25 -19.55
N TRP A 100 -5.54 5.33 -19.84
CA TRP A 100 -5.07 6.32 -20.79
C TRP A 100 -5.51 6.02 -22.22
N MET A 101 -5.63 4.75 -22.57
CA MET A 101 -6.11 4.37 -23.87
C MET A 101 -7.57 4.79 -24.07
N ILE A 102 -8.37 4.63 -23.04
CA ILE A 102 -9.78 5.00 -23.12
C ILE A 102 -9.97 6.50 -23.19
N ARG A 103 -9.14 7.24 -22.48
CA ARG A 103 -9.27 8.67 -22.45
C ARG A 103 -8.75 9.37 -23.69
N MET A 104 -7.97 8.68 -24.47
CA MET A 104 -7.50 9.24 -25.72
C MET A 104 -8.54 9.12 -26.81
#